data_f3c90b1cea23f764248f057f8820824a
#
_entry.id   f3c90b1cea23f764248f057f8820824a
#
_cell.length_a   1.000
_cell.length_b   1.000
_cell.length_c   1.000
_cell.angle_alpha   90.00
_cell.angle_beta   90.00
_cell.angle_gamma   90.00
#
_symmetry.space_group_name_H-M   'P 1'
#
loop_
_entity.id
_entity.type
_entity.pdbx_description
1 polymer ?
#
loop_
_entity_poly.entity_id
_entity_poly.type
_entity_poly.pdbx_seq_one_letter_code
_entity_poly.pdbx_strand_id
1 'polypeptide(L)'
;MLELYKSCYKLEGEPFRLHPDHRFSFAHRSYANARAYLEYALSQGGGFIAITGQPGTGKTTLIRDLLAGLDHSRTLIATLTNAQLDLKHLILLVISSFGLAVKGDNIALSLMELEKYLVRRNRKGERAILIVDEAQGLSAASLEELRLLSNL
;
A
#
# COMPACT_ATOMS: atom_id res chain seq x y z
N MET A 1 -23.62 -18.65 -19.98
CA MET A 1 -23.91 -17.28 -20.45
C MET A 1 -22.65 -16.41 -20.58
N LEU A 2 -21.76 -16.36 -19.59
CA LEU A 2 -20.47 -15.59 -19.62
C LEU A 2 -19.51 -16.08 -20.72
N GLU A 3 -19.42 -17.38 -20.99
CA GLU A 3 -18.54 -17.91 -22.05
C GLU A 3 -19.02 -17.56 -23.45
N LEU A 4 -20.34 -17.51 -23.67
CA LEU A 4 -20.96 -17.08 -24.92
C LEU A 4 -20.63 -15.62 -25.23
N TYR A 5 -20.64 -14.77 -24.22
CA TYR A 5 -20.28 -13.36 -24.32
C TYR A 5 -18.80 -13.18 -24.70
N LYS A 6 -17.89 -13.91 -24.05
CA LYS A 6 -16.46 -13.89 -24.37
C LYS A 6 -16.19 -14.35 -25.80
N SER A 7 -16.82 -15.42 -26.25
CA SER A 7 -16.63 -15.94 -27.59
C SER A 7 -17.21 -15.01 -28.66
N CYS A 8 -18.39 -14.42 -28.40
CA CYS A 8 -19.04 -13.49 -29.31
C CYS A 8 -18.21 -12.22 -29.57
N TYR A 9 -17.63 -11.66 -28.51
CA TYR A 9 -16.83 -10.42 -28.58
C TYR A 9 -15.34 -10.66 -28.68
N LYS A 10 -14.89 -11.91 -28.78
CA LYS A 10 -13.47 -12.33 -28.84
C LYS A 10 -12.62 -11.71 -27.71
N LEU A 11 -13.17 -11.70 -26.49
CA LEU A 11 -12.52 -11.10 -25.35
C LEU A 11 -11.49 -12.06 -24.74
N GLU A 12 -10.30 -11.58 -24.44
CA GLU A 12 -9.23 -12.32 -23.78
C GLU A 12 -9.47 -12.54 -22.28
N GLY A 13 -10.48 -11.85 -21.70
CA GLY A 13 -10.80 -11.93 -20.28
C GLY A 13 -12.22 -11.47 -19.97
N GLU A 14 -12.57 -11.41 -18.69
CA GLU A 14 -13.85 -10.88 -18.21
C GLU A 14 -13.79 -9.37 -18.04
N PRO A 15 -14.50 -8.56 -18.85
CA PRO A 15 -14.39 -7.10 -18.82
C PRO A 15 -15.06 -6.45 -17.59
N PHE A 16 -16.00 -7.18 -16.94
CA PHE A 16 -16.81 -6.67 -15.82
C PHE A 16 -16.46 -7.33 -14.48
N ARG A 17 -15.19 -7.63 -14.26
CA ARG A 17 -14.73 -8.12 -12.95
C ARG A 17 -14.86 -7.03 -11.90
N LEU A 18 -15.38 -7.38 -10.73
CA LEU A 18 -15.45 -6.47 -9.59
C LEU A 18 -14.07 -6.16 -9.00
N HIS A 19 -13.09 -7.03 -9.24
CA HIS A 19 -11.73 -6.86 -8.74
C HIS A 19 -10.90 -6.07 -9.77
N PRO A 20 -10.23 -4.98 -9.35
CA PRO A 20 -9.35 -4.23 -10.23
C PRO A 20 -8.22 -5.12 -10.76
N ASP A 21 -8.11 -5.19 -12.08
CA ASP A 21 -7.02 -5.91 -12.77
C ASP A 21 -6.15 -4.88 -13.49
N HIS A 22 -4.92 -4.70 -13.00
CA HIS A 22 -3.98 -3.71 -13.53
C HIS A 22 -3.61 -3.96 -15.01
N ARG A 23 -3.74 -5.21 -15.50
CA ARG A 23 -3.45 -5.57 -16.89
C ARG A 23 -4.38 -4.91 -17.91
N PHE A 24 -5.59 -4.52 -17.45
CA PHE A 24 -6.59 -3.83 -18.26
C PHE A 24 -6.66 -2.34 -17.96
N SER A 25 -5.69 -1.79 -17.22
CA SER A 25 -5.67 -0.36 -16.94
C SER A 25 -5.31 0.44 -18.19
N PHE A 26 -6.15 1.40 -18.56
CA PHE A 26 -5.83 2.33 -19.63
C PHE A 26 -4.92 3.43 -19.11
N ALA A 27 -3.68 3.43 -19.59
CA ALA A 27 -2.66 4.41 -19.17
C ALA A 27 -2.90 5.77 -19.84
N HIS A 28 -3.93 6.51 -19.42
CA HIS A 28 -4.11 7.89 -19.87
C HIS A 28 -3.04 8.81 -19.24
N ARG A 29 -2.87 10.01 -19.79
CA ARG A 29 -1.79 10.94 -19.42
C ARG A 29 -1.69 11.20 -17.91
N SER A 30 -2.82 11.40 -17.22
CA SER A 30 -2.82 11.63 -15.77
C SER A 30 -2.37 10.40 -14.98
N TYR A 31 -2.72 9.19 -15.42
CA TYR A 31 -2.27 7.94 -14.82
C TYR A 31 -0.76 7.77 -14.97
N ALA A 32 -0.22 7.99 -16.19
CA ALA A 32 1.20 7.92 -16.45
C ALA A 32 2.00 8.94 -15.61
N ASN A 33 1.51 10.16 -15.48
CA ASN A 33 2.11 11.18 -14.63
C ASN A 33 2.10 10.77 -13.16
N ALA A 34 0.95 10.31 -12.64
CA ALA A 34 0.84 9.87 -11.25
C ALA A 34 1.79 8.70 -10.95
N ARG A 35 1.89 7.74 -11.87
CA ARG A 35 2.85 6.63 -11.77
C ARG A 35 4.29 7.12 -11.71
N ALA A 36 4.68 8.02 -12.61
CA ALA A 36 6.04 8.57 -12.65
C ALA A 36 6.40 9.32 -11.34
N TYR A 37 5.45 10.09 -10.78
CA TYR A 37 5.64 10.75 -9.47
C TYR A 37 5.83 9.74 -8.34
N LEU A 38 5.06 8.66 -8.32
CA LEU A 38 5.18 7.61 -7.31
C LEU A 38 6.51 6.86 -7.43
N GLU A 39 6.91 6.48 -8.64
CA GLU A 39 8.20 5.83 -8.91
C GLU A 39 9.36 6.72 -8.46
N TYR A 40 9.30 8.02 -8.79
CA TYR A 40 10.28 8.99 -8.34
C TYR A 40 10.33 9.08 -6.81
N ALA A 41 9.19 9.25 -6.15
CA ALA A 41 9.12 9.36 -4.69
C ALA A 41 9.67 8.10 -4.00
N LEU A 42 9.34 6.91 -4.51
CA LEU A 42 9.90 5.66 -4.01
C LEU A 42 11.42 5.57 -4.25
N SER A 43 11.94 6.12 -5.35
CA SER A 43 13.38 6.11 -5.64
C SER A 43 14.20 6.97 -4.66
N GLN A 44 13.58 7.99 -4.05
CA GLN A 44 14.23 8.84 -3.04
C GLN A 44 14.47 8.14 -1.69
N GLY A 45 13.88 6.96 -1.50
CA GLY A 45 14.25 6.08 -0.38
C GLY A 45 13.61 6.39 0.96
N GLY A 46 12.52 7.11 0.99
CA GLY A 46 11.76 7.36 2.22
C GLY A 46 10.74 8.47 2.04
N GLY A 47 9.81 8.57 2.99
CA GLY A 47 8.85 9.65 3.03
C GLY A 47 7.39 9.19 3.05
N PHE A 48 6.51 10.17 3.14
CA PHE A 48 5.07 10.01 3.20
C PHE A 48 4.44 10.48 1.88
N ILE A 49 3.68 9.61 1.22
CA ILE A 49 3.02 9.91 -0.05
C ILE A 49 1.51 9.81 0.15
N ALA A 50 0.77 10.86 -0.22
CA ALA A 50 -0.67 10.85 -0.22
C ALA A 50 -1.21 10.80 -1.67
N ILE A 51 -2.05 9.81 -1.96
CA ILE A 51 -2.74 9.69 -3.25
C ILE A 51 -4.20 10.04 -3.02
N THR A 52 -4.64 11.13 -3.62
CA THR A 52 -6.01 11.63 -3.49
C THR A 52 -6.76 11.55 -4.82
N GLY A 53 -8.07 11.45 -4.77
CA GLY A 53 -8.93 11.43 -5.96
C GLY A 53 -10.30 10.83 -5.64
N GLN A 54 -11.26 11.07 -6.53
CA GLN A 54 -12.61 10.55 -6.38
C GLN A 54 -12.66 9.01 -6.40
N PRO A 55 -13.70 8.38 -5.84
CA PRO A 55 -13.94 6.96 -6.01
C PRO A 55 -13.93 6.56 -7.49
N GLY A 56 -13.38 5.40 -7.82
CA GLY A 56 -13.32 4.90 -9.21
C GLY A 56 -12.22 5.50 -10.09
N THR A 57 -11.40 6.45 -9.61
CA THR A 57 -10.30 7.04 -10.42
C THR A 57 -9.09 6.13 -10.60
N GLY A 58 -9.12 4.91 -10.08
CA GLY A 58 -8.06 3.92 -10.27
C GLY A 58 -6.90 4.00 -9.27
N LYS A 59 -7.05 4.66 -8.11
CA LYS A 59 -5.99 4.76 -7.09
C LYS A 59 -5.42 3.40 -6.68
N THR A 60 -6.28 2.46 -6.32
CA THR A 60 -5.88 1.10 -5.91
C THR A 60 -5.25 0.33 -7.07
N THR A 61 -5.72 0.54 -8.30
CA THR A 61 -5.12 -0.06 -9.50
C THR A 61 -3.71 0.48 -9.74
N LEU A 62 -3.52 1.79 -9.60
CA LEU A 62 -2.22 2.45 -9.72
C LEU A 62 -1.22 1.92 -8.70
N ILE A 63 -1.63 1.77 -7.43
CA ILE A 63 -0.78 1.20 -6.38
C ILE A 63 -0.40 -0.25 -6.72
N ARG A 64 -1.35 -1.09 -7.15
CA ARG A 64 -1.07 -2.48 -7.52
C ARG A 64 -0.12 -2.61 -8.69
N ASP A 65 -0.30 -1.77 -9.71
CA ASP A 65 0.59 -1.73 -10.87
C ASP A 65 2.01 -1.30 -10.48
N LEU A 66 2.14 -0.30 -9.60
CA LEU A 66 3.42 0.12 -9.06
C LEU A 66 4.11 -1.01 -8.27
N LEU A 67 3.37 -1.68 -7.37
CA LEU A 67 3.90 -2.77 -6.55
C LEU A 67 4.33 -3.97 -7.38
N ALA A 68 3.62 -4.28 -8.46
CA ALA A 68 3.98 -5.37 -9.36
C ALA A 68 5.34 -5.15 -10.06
N GLY A 69 5.78 -3.89 -10.18
CA GLY A 69 7.09 -3.53 -10.74
C GLY A 69 8.24 -3.53 -9.73
N LEU A 70 7.98 -3.73 -8.43
CA LEU A 70 9.02 -3.67 -7.41
C LEU A 70 9.75 -5.02 -7.26
N ASP A 71 11.01 -4.93 -6.86
CA ASP A 71 11.77 -6.12 -6.45
C ASP A 71 11.32 -6.60 -5.06
N HIS A 72 10.46 -7.60 -5.04
CA HIS A 72 9.92 -8.19 -3.81
C HIS A 72 10.98 -8.89 -2.95
N SER A 73 12.16 -9.20 -3.49
CA SER A 73 13.27 -9.77 -2.70
C SER A 73 13.93 -8.72 -1.79
N ARG A 74 13.79 -7.43 -2.14
CA ARG A 74 14.38 -6.29 -1.43
C ARG A 74 13.36 -5.30 -0.88
N THR A 75 12.07 -5.58 -1.05
CA THR A 75 11.01 -4.68 -0.63
C THR A 75 10.02 -5.42 0.26
N LEU A 76 9.93 -4.99 1.52
CA LEU A 76 8.90 -5.42 2.44
C LEU A 76 7.65 -4.59 2.18
N ILE A 77 6.54 -5.23 1.88
CA ILE A 77 5.28 -4.56 1.61
C ILE A 77 4.27 -4.98 2.66
N ALA A 78 3.73 -4.00 3.36
CA ALA A 78 2.64 -4.15 4.30
C ALA A 78 1.43 -3.33 3.82
N THR A 79 0.22 -3.90 3.89
CA THR A 79 -1.00 -3.25 3.42
C THR A 79 -2.07 -3.28 4.49
N LEU A 80 -2.65 -2.12 4.77
CA LEU A 80 -3.81 -1.94 5.62
C LEU A 80 -4.99 -1.54 4.75
N THR A 81 -6.08 -2.30 4.78
CA THR A 81 -7.28 -2.08 3.96
C THR A 81 -8.46 -1.49 4.72
N ASN A 82 -8.36 -1.37 6.04
CA ASN A 82 -9.40 -0.78 6.87
C ASN A 82 -8.74 0.14 7.91
N ALA A 83 -8.95 1.44 7.75
CA ALA A 83 -8.31 2.46 8.58
C ALA A 83 -9.28 3.11 9.61
N GLN A 84 -10.51 2.60 9.76
CA GLN A 84 -11.43 3.08 10.82
C GLN A 84 -11.08 2.49 12.18
N LEU A 85 -9.90 2.84 12.68
CA LEU A 85 -9.33 2.30 13.90
C LEU A 85 -8.86 3.44 14.79
N ASP A 86 -8.96 3.24 16.10
CA ASP A 86 -8.23 4.08 17.02
C ASP A 86 -6.71 3.93 16.84
N LEU A 87 -5.96 4.87 17.37
CA LEU A 87 -4.50 4.91 17.24
C LEU A 87 -3.84 3.62 17.72
N LYS A 88 -4.32 3.06 18.83
CA LYS A 88 -3.78 1.83 19.42
C LYS A 88 -3.88 0.66 18.46
N HIS A 89 -5.08 0.43 17.94
CA HIS A 89 -5.33 -0.68 17.02
C HIS A 89 -4.63 -0.49 15.66
N LEU A 90 -4.52 0.76 15.19
CA LEU A 90 -3.75 1.07 13.98
C LEU A 90 -2.27 0.63 14.14
N ILE A 91 -1.61 1.03 15.23
CA ILE A 91 -0.21 0.66 15.49
C ILE A 91 -0.06 -0.87 15.56
N LEU A 92 -0.95 -1.56 16.25
CA LEU A 92 -0.91 -3.02 16.35
C LEU A 92 -1.07 -3.69 14.98
N LEU A 93 -1.94 -3.16 14.12
CA LEU A 93 -2.09 -3.65 12.76
C LEU A 93 -0.85 -3.37 11.89
N VAL A 94 -0.24 -2.20 12.02
CA VAL A 94 1.03 -1.91 11.33
C VAL A 94 2.08 -2.94 11.69
N ILE A 95 2.28 -3.19 12.99
CA ILE A 95 3.27 -4.16 13.49
C ILE A 95 2.96 -5.56 12.94
N SER A 96 1.70 -5.98 13.03
CA SER A 96 1.23 -7.28 12.54
C SER A 96 1.39 -7.42 11.02
N SER A 97 1.15 -6.35 10.25
CA SER A 97 1.26 -6.36 8.79
C SER A 97 2.70 -6.55 8.29
N PHE A 98 3.70 -6.19 9.12
CA PHE A 98 5.10 -6.53 8.88
C PHE A 98 5.51 -7.93 9.40
N GLY A 99 4.54 -8.73 9.84
CA GLY A 99 4.77 -10.11 10.31
C GLY A 99 5.37 -10.19 11.72
N LEU A 100 5.31 -9.12 12.50
CA LEU A 100 5.80 -9.09 13.86
C LEU A 100 4.70 -9.49 14.86
N ALA A 101 5.07 -10.28 15.87
CA ALA A 101 4.16 -10.63 16.94
C ALA A 101 3.96 -9.44 17.90
N VAL A 102 2.71 -9.15 18.19
CA VAL A 102 2.36 -8.15 19.22
C VAL A 102 2.61 -8.75 20.60
N LYS A 103 3.46 -8.12 21.39
CA LYS A 103 3.83 -8.57 22.75
C LYS A 103 2.91 -7.89 23.78
N GLY A 104 1.79 -8.52 24.08
CA GLY A 104 0.87 -8.06 25.12
C GLY A 104 0.27 -6.68 24.84
N ASP A 105 -0.14 -5.96 25.89
CA ASP A 105 -0.77 -4.64 25.79
C ASP A 105 0.21 -3.45 25.72
N ASN A 106 1.52 -3.72 25.74
CA ASN A 106 2.53 -2.66 25.76
C ASN A 106 2.91 -2.24 24.33
N ILE A 107 2.24 -1.20 23.84
CA ILE A 107 2.45 -0.63 22.50
C ILE A 107 3.89 -0.10 22.36
N ALA A 108 4.46 0.52 23.40
CA ALA A 108 5.79 1.09 23.32
C ALA A 108 6.85 0.02 23.06
N LEU A 109 6.77 -1.14 23.71
CA LEU A 109 7.66 -2.26 23.45
C LEU A 109 7.47 -2.80 22.02
N SER A 110 6.24 -2.87 21.55
CA SER A 110 5.93 -3.34 20.19
C SER A 110 6.46 -2.39 19.11
N LEU A 111 6.38 -1.08 19.34
CA LEU A 111 6.98 -0.06 18.46
C LEU A 111 8.51 -0.15 18.44
N MET A 112 9.14 -0.32 19.58
CA MET A 112 10.60 -0.52 19.64
C MET A 112 11.05 -1.77 18.86
N GLU A 113 10.26 -2.83 18.88
CA GLU A 113 10.53 -4.04 18.09
C GLU A 113 10.38 -3.79 16.60
N LEU A 114 9.34 -3.03 16.19
CA LEU A 114 9.14 -2.62 14.80
C LEU A 114 10.31 -1.76 14.32
N GLU A 115 10.71 -0.75 15.09
CA GLU A 115 11.86 0.10 14.78
C GLU A 115 13.15 -0.72 14.59
N LYS A 116 13.49 -1.59 15.54
CA LYS A 116 14.64 -2.48 15.43
C LYS A 116 14.57 -3.38 14.20
N TYR A 117 13.37 -3.86 13.87
CA TYR A 117 13.13 -4.69 12.70
C TYR A 117 13.40 -3.91 11.42
N LEU A 118 12.81 -2.72 11.28
CA LEU A 118 12.96 -1.86 10.09
C LEU A 118 14.41 -1.41 9.91
N VAL A 119 15.07 -0.96 10.96
CA VAL A 119 16.51 -0.58 10.93
C VAL A 119 17.39 -1.76 10.49
N ARG A 120 17.11 -2.97 10.98
CA ARG A 120 17.85 -4.16 10.56
C ARG A 120 17.67 -4.49 9.09
N ARG A 121 16.44 -4.31 8.56
CA ARG A 121 16.12 -4.53 7.14
C ARG A 121 16.79 -3.48 6.26
N ASN A 122 16.73 -2.22 6.68
CA ASN A 122 17.36 -1.10 5.96
C ASN A 122 18.90 -1.31 5.86
N ARG A 123 19.56 -1.76 6.93
CA ARG A 123 21.00 -2.10 6.90
C ARG A 123 21.38 -3.19 5.90
N LYS A 124 20.42 -4.04 5.52
CA LYS A 124 20.60 -5.06 4.48
C LYS A 124 20.29 -4.54 3.07
N GLY A 125 19.98 -3.25 2.93
CA GLY A 125 19.56 -2.63 1.67
C GLY A 125 18.11 -2.98 1.27
N GLU A 126 17.32 -3.48 2.21
CA GLU A 126 15.90 -3.76 1.99
C GLU A 126 15.08 -2.51 2.35
N ARG A 127 13.99 -2.28 1.63
CA ARG A 127 13.05 -1.17 1.86
C ARG A 127 11.77 -1.69 2.49
N ALA A 128 11.12 -0.86 3.30
CA ALA A 128 9.79 -1.13 3.83
C ALA A 128 8.79 -0.13 3.24
N ILE A 129 7.67 -0.64 2.75
CA ILE A 129 6.56 0.16 2.23
C ILE A 129 5.32 -0.23 3.00
N LEU A 130 4.69 0.75 3.65
CA LEU A 130 3.39 0.61 4.26
C LEU A 130 2.35 1.30 3.38
N ILE A 131 1.33 0.56 2.98
CA ILE A 131 0.21 1.06 2.21
C ILE A 131 -1.01 1.11 3.11
N VAL A 132 -1.65 2.25 3.15
CA VAL A 132 -2.91 2.43 3.88
C VAL A 132 -3.98 2.83 2.87
N ASP A 133 -4.86 1.90 2.54
CA ASP A 133 -6.02 2.17 1.69
C ASP A 133 -7.18 2.70 2.57
N GLU A 134 -8.09 3.48 1.97
CA GLU A 134 -9.21 4.13 2.67
C GLU A 134 -8.77 5.03 3.84
N ALA A 135 -7.62 5.71 3.70
CA ALA A 135 -7.01 6.53 4.74
C ALA A 135 -7.87 7.73 5.21
N GLN A 136 -8.95 8.09 4.49
CA GLN A 136 -9.89 9.13 4.92
C GLN A 136 -10.63 8.77 6.22
N GLY A 137 -10.61 7.50 6.63
CA GLY A 137 -11.16 7.05 7.92
C GLY A 137 -10.23 7.29 9.11
N LEU A 138 -8.98 7.68 8.89
CA LEU A 138 -8.00 7.92 9.94
C LEU A 138 -8.23 9.25 10.67
N SER A 139 -8.00 9.27 11.97
CA SER A 139 -7.90 10.51 12.73
C SER A 139 -6.62 11.28 12.39
N ALA A 140 -6.60 12.59 12.68
CA ALA A 140 -5.40 13.41 12.53
C ALA A 140 -4.22 12.86 13.36
N ALA A 141 -4.49 12.35 14.57
CA ALA A 141 -3.48 11.73 15.43
C ALA A 141 -2.91 10.44 14.79
N SER A 142 -3.75 9.63 14.16
CA SER A 142 -3.34 8.43 13.45
C SER A 142 -2.47 8.74 12.22
N LEU A 143 -2.81 9.80 11.48
CA LEU A 143 -2.01 10.25 10.33
C LEU A 143 -0.64 10.77 10.78
N GLU A 144 -0.58 11.53 11.87
CA GLU A 144 0.68 12.04 12.42
C GLU A 144 1.58 10.88 12.90
N GLU A 145 1.02 9.86 13.53
CA GLU A 145 1.80 8.68 13.95
C GLU A 145 2.36 7.92 12.75
N LEU A 146 1.57 7.73 11.68
CA LEU A 146 2.07 7.13 10.44
C LEU A 146 3.18 7.97 9.80
N ARG A 147 3.07 9.30 9.87
CA ARG A 147 4.12 10.20 9.40
C ARG A 147 5.41 10.06 10.22
N LEU A 148 5.30 9.91 11.53
CA LEU A 148 6.46 9.66 12.40
C LEU A 148 7.10 8.30 12.09
N LEU A 149 6.30 7.26 11.89
CA LEU A 149 6.79 5.94 11.48
C LEU A 149 7.50 5.96 10.13
N SER A 150 7.13 6.85 9.21
CA SER A 150 7.78 6.96 7.90
C SER A 150 9.21 7.52 7.97
N ASN A 151 9.65 8.01 9.11
CA ASN A 151 11.01 8.51 9.35
C ASN A 151 11.95 7.45 9.97
N LEU A 152 11.44 6.24 10.24
CA LEU A 152 12.23 5.12 10.73
C LEU A 152 13.01 4.45 9.61
#